data_d94cc2dc8d3c2b6c4d17a46aff56afea
#
_entry.id   d94cc2dc8d3c2b6c4d17a46aff56afea
#
_cell.length_a   1.000
_cell.length_b   1.000
_cell.length_c   1.000
_cell.angle_alpha   90.00
_cell.angle_beta   90.00
_cell.angle_gamma   90.00
#
_symmetry.space_group_name_H-M   'P 1'
#
loop_
_entity.id
_entity.type
_entity.pdbx_description
1 polymer ?
#
loop_
_entity_poly.entity_id
_entity_poly.type
_entity_poly.pdbx_seq_one_letter_code
_entity_poly.pdbx_strand_id
1 'polypeptide(L)' 'AQTDNLRSHLKELEKQEQAKPKPSRRREITMIRAELNEIETNKQKDK' A
#
# COMPACT_ATOMS: atom_id res chain seq x y z
N ALA A 1 -5.27 10.18 9.31
CA ALA A 1 -4.98 8.85 9.80
C ALA A 1 -3.89 8.18 8.99
N GLN A 2 -3.29 7.18 9.58
CA GLN A 2 -2.17 6.50 8.94
C GLN A 2 -2.59 5.77 7.67
N THR A 3 -3.76 5.19 7.71
CA THR A 3 -4.23 4.45 6.55
C THR A 3 -4.38 5.36 5.34
N ASP A 4 -4.81 6.56 5.57
CA ASP A 4 -4.97 7.50 4.47
C ASP A 4 -3.63 7.78 3.81
N ASN A 5 -2.61 7.99 4.61
CA ASN A 5 -1.28 8.24 4.07
C ASN A 5 -0.80 7.06 3.27
N LEU A 6 -0.98 5.87 3.80
CA LEU A 6 -0.54 4.67 3.10
C LEU A 6 -1.28 4.51 1.78
N ARG A 7 -2.56 4.75 1.82
CA ARG A 7 -3.36 4.61 0.60
C ARG A 7 -2.92 5.61 -0.45
N SER A 8 -2.70 6.82 -0.02
CA SER A 8 -2.26 7.85 -0.96
C SER A 8 -0.92 7.46 -1.56
N HIS A 9 -0.02 7.00 -0.72
CA HIS A 9 1.28 6.59 -1.18
C HIS A 9 1.19 5.44 -2.18
N LEU A 10 0.36 4.49 -1.85
CA LEU A 10 0.17 3.34 -2.72
C LEU A 10 -0.38 3.76 -4.08
N LYS A 11 -1.32 4.65 -4.05
CA LYS A 11 -1.92 5.12 -5.29
C LYS A 11 -0.87 5.75 -6.19
N GLU A 12 -0.03 6.56 -5.61
CA GLU A 12 1.02 7.21 -6.39
C GLU A 12 1.98 6.21 -6.98
N LEU A 13 2.36 5.25 -6.17
CA LEU A 13 3.28 4.22 -6.64
C LEU A 13 2.67 3.44 -7.79
N GLU A 14 1.41 3.10 -7.66
CA GLU A 14 0.74 2.35 -8.70
C GLU A 14 0.69 3.15 -10.00
N LYS A 15 0.46 4.42 -9.86
CA LYS A 15 0.42 5.29 -11.03
C LYS A 15 1.76 5.30 -11.74
N GLN A 16 2.81 5.45 -10.97
CA GLN A 16 4.15 5.47 -11.55
C GLN A 16 4.51 4.13 -12.16
N GLU A 17 4.06 3.08 -11.52
CA GLU A 17 4.34 1.76 -12.04
C GLU A 17 3.71 1.56 -13.41
N GLN A 18 2.53 2.08 -13.59
CA GLN A 18 1.87 1.97 -14.89
C GLN A 18 2.62 2.72 -15.97
N ALA A 19 3.14 3.88 -15.61
CA ALA A 19 3.90 4.66 -16.57
C ALA A 19 5.25 4.04 -16.83
N LYS A 20 5.94 3.65 -15.75
CA LYS A 20 7.27 3.06 -15.88
C LYS A 20 7.44 1.96 -14.86
N PRO A 21 7.19 0.74 -15.25
CA PRO A 21 7.33 -0.38 -14.32
C PRO A 21 8.77 -0.58 -13.86
N LYS A 22 8.92 -0.81 -12.58
CA LYS A 22 10.22 -1.02 -11.99
C LYS A 22 10.15 -2.13 -10.95
N PRO A 23 11.12 -3.01 -10.92
CA PRO A 23 11.11 -4.10 -9.93
C PRO A 23 11.16 -3.57 -8.51
N SER A 24 11.96 -2.54 -8.28
CA SER A 24 12.05 -1.96 -6.93
C SER A 24 10.71 -1.40 -6.50
N ARG A 25 10.06 -0.70 -7.39
CA ARG A 25 8.79 -0.10 -7.06
C ARG A 25 7.74 -1.15 -6.77
N ARG A 26 7.79 -2.24 -7.50
CA ARG A 26 6.87 -3.32 -7.29
C ARG A 26 6.97 -3.85 -5.86
N ARG A 27 8.18 -3.97 -5.38
CA ARG A 27 8.41 -4.42 -4.02
C ARG A 27 7.75 -3.48 -3.02
N GLU A 28 7.95 -2.20 -3.23
CA GLU A 28 7.37 -1.22 -2.34
C GLU A 28 5.86 -1.31 -2.33
N ILE A 29 5.29 -1.45 -3.51
CA ILE A 29 3.84 -1.56 -3.59
C ILE A 29 3.35 -2.76 -2.80
N THR A 30 4.02 -3.88 -2.95
CA THR A 30 3.63 -5.08 -2.24
C THR A 30 3.73 -4.86 -0.73
N MET A 31 4.78 -4.19 -0.30
CA MET A 31 4.97 -3.95 1.12
C MET A 31 3.86 -3.07 1.68
N ILE A 32 3.55 -2.03 0.98
CA ILE A 32 2.51 -1.11 1.45
C ILE A 32 1.17 -1.81 1.47
N ARG A 33 0.92 -2.62 0.47
CA ARG A 33 -0.33 -3.36 0.44
C ARG A 33 -0.45 -4.29 1.64
N ALA A 34 0.63 -4.97 1.94
CA ALA A 34 0.63 -5.88 3.07
C ALA A 34 0.37 -5.12 4.36
N GLU A 35 0.99 -3.97 4.49
CA GLU A 35 0.78 -3.16 5.68
C GLU A 35 -0.67 -2.73 5.82
N LEU A 36 -1.22 -2.26 4.72
CA LEU A 36 -2.62 -1.85 4.75
C LEU A 36 -3.53 -2.99 5.12
N ASN A 37 -3.25 -4.15 4.54
CA ASN A 37 -4.06 -5.31 4.82
C ASN A 37 -3.99 -5.68 6.30
N GLU A 38 -2.81 -5.58 6.87
CA GLU A 38 -2.66 -5.90 8.27
C GLU A 38 -3.44 -4.94 9.15
N ILE A 39 -3.36 -3.68 8.83
CA ILE A 39 -4.07 -2.69 9.63
C ILE A 39 -5.57 -2.95 9.59
N GLU A 40 -6.08 -3.22 8.41
CA GLU A 40 -7.51 -3.46 8.27
C GLU A 40 -7.92 -4.73 8.98
N THR A 41 -7.11 -5.75 8.87
CA THR A 41 -7.41 -7.00 9.54
C THR A 41 -7.41 -6.83 11.05
N ASN A 42 -6.45 -6.08 11.54
CA ASN A 42 -6.38 -5.82 12.98
C ASN A 42 -7.63 -5.11 13.46
N LYS A 43 -8.10 -4.20 12.67
CA LYS A 43 -9.28 -3.46 13.05
C LYS A 43 -10.47 -4.39 13.24
N GLN A 44 -10.61 -5.31 12.31
CA GLN A 44 -11.71 -6.25 12.39
C GLN A 44 -11.59 -7.15 13.60
N LYS A 45 -10.38 -7.50 13.89
CA LYS A 45 -10.14 -8.40 14.99
C LYS A 45 -10.54 -7.80 16.31
N ASP A 46 -10.52 -6.54 16.38
CA ASP A 46 -10.79 -5.83 17.61
C ASP A 46 -12.20 -6.07 18.12
N LYS A 47 -12.96 -6.84 17.50
CA LYS A 47 -14.29 -7.11 17.96
C LYS A 47 -14.34 -7.85 19.29
#